data_c2173a4c1832f6dc5885da5796db4f36
#
_entry.id   c2173a4c1832f6dc5885da5796db4f36
#
_cell.length_a   1.000
_cell.length_b   1.000
_cell.length_c   1.000
_cell.angle_alpha   90.00
_cell.angle_beta   90.00
_cell.angle_gamma   90.00
#
_symmetry.space_group_name_H-M   'P 1'
#
loop_
_entity.id
_entity.type
_entity.pdbx_description
1 polymer ?
#
loop_
_entity_poly.entity_id
_entity_poly.type
_entity_poly.pdbx_seq_one_letter_code
_entity_poly.pdbx_strand_id
1 'polypeptide(L)'
;IEIENAIQAEREKLRKIELAKSEIQGGKGELHYNISVKSIPAYQVLSLRKVVPNYYSEGDLWKELTAFTGAQKIEITGNTFSIYHDTEFRETDVDIELCAPVKKMGKAKAPFCFRMTEPVPYMACTMVYGDFANIKGAYLAFAEWLQKNSGYKMADPMRQIVHRGP
;
A
#
# COMPACT_ATOMS: atom_id res chain seq x y z
N ILE A 1 6.49 0.02 30.08
CA ILE A 1 5.85 0.51 28.82
C ILE A 1 6.90 0.77 27.74
N GLU A 2 7.99 1.57 27.98
CA GLU A 2 9.04 1.79 26.96
C GLU A 2 9.84 0.51 26.65
N ILE A 3 10.17 -0.28 27.64
CA ILE A 3 10.92 -1.54 27.49
C ILE A 3 10.10 -2.58 26.74
N GLU A 4 8.80 -2.67 26.98
CA GLU A 4 7.88 -3.58 26.28
C GLU A 4 7.76 -3.19 24.79
N ASN A 5 7.67 -1.90 24.49
CA ASN A 5 7.63 -1.41 23.11
C ASN A 5 8.95 -1.68 22.37
N ALA A 6 10.11 -1.55 23.05
CA ALA A 6 11.40 -1.88 22.49
C ALA A 6 11.54 -3.39 22.21
N ILE A 7 11.10 -4.25 23.12
CA ILE A 7 11.07 -5.71 22.94
C ILE A 7 10.16 -6.11 21.79
N GLN A 8 9.00 -5.48 21.67
CA GLN A 8 8.06 -5.73 20.57
C GLN A 8 8.67 -5.33 19.21
N ALA A 9 9.35 -4.18 19.16
CA ALA A 9 10.05 -3.71 17.97
C ALA A 9 11.21 -4.63 17.55
N GLU A 10 12.00 -5.13 18.50
CA GLU A 10 13.09 -6.09 18.23
C GLU A 10 12.56 -7.47 17.80
N ARG A 11 11.47 -7.94 18.38
CA ARG A 11 10.78 -9.16 17.95
C ARG A 11 10.25 -9.05 16.53
N GLU A 12 9.69 -7.90 16.15
CA GLU A 12 9.27 -7.66 14.76
C GLU A 12 10.45 -7.64 13.79
N LYS A 13 11.59 -7.05 14.17
CA LYS A 13 12.81 -7.07 13.34
C LYS A 13 13.35 -8.49 13.16
N LEU A 14 13.44 -9.27 14.24
CA LEU A 14 13.87 -10.68 14.18
C LEU A 14 12.95 -11.51 13.29
N ARG A 15 11.64 -11.34 13.42
CA ARG A 15 10.67 -12.03 12.59
C ARG A 15 10.79 -11.69 11.11
N LYS A 16 11.09 -10.41 10.78
CA LYS A 16 11.37 -9.98 9.41
C LYS A 16 12.65 -10.63 8.85
N ILE A 17 13.68 -10.76 9.68
CA ILE A 17 14.95 -11.40 9.30
C ILE A 17 14.74 -12.92 9.11
N GLU A 18 13.97 -13.58 9.96
CA GLU A 18 13.67 -15.02 9.83
C GLU A 18 12.84 -15.31 8.59
N LEU A 19 11.85 -14.48 8.27
CA LEU A 19 11.08 -14.58 7.03
C LEU A 19 11.99 -14.40 5.79
N ALA A 20 12.85 -13.37 5.78
CA ALA A 20 13.80 -13.16 4.69
C ALA A 20 14.80 -14.31 4.53
N LYS A 21 15.25 -14.93 5.63
CA LYS A 21 16.10 -16.13 5.59
C LYS A 21 15.38 -17.35 5.04
N SER A 22 14.13 -17.57 5.40
CA SER A 22 13.34 -18.69 4.87
C SER A 22 13.09 -18.56 3.36
N GLU A 23 12.93 -17.34 2.86
CA GLU A 23 12.80 -17.05 1.42
C GLU A 23 14.10 -17.35 0.65
N ILE A 24 15.27 -17.10 1.24
CA ILE A 24 16.58 -17.34 0.61
C ILE A 24 16.93 -18.84 0.61
N GLN A 25 16.48 -19.60 1.60
CA GLN A 25 16.87 -21.01 1.79
C GLN A 25 15.89 -22.03 1.20
N GLY A 26 14.67 -21.62 0.83
CA GLY A 26 13.62 -22.53 0.39
C GLY A 26 12.97 -22.13 -0.90
N GLY A 27 13.45 -22.61 -2.01
CA GLY A 27 12.76 -22.50 -3.30
C GLY A 27 11.44 -23.25 -3.39
N LYS A 28 10.65 -23.36 -2.32
CA LYS A 28 9.26 -23.88 -2.22
C LYS A 28 8.66 -23.69 -0.82
N GLY A 29 9.05 -22.65 -0.07
CA GLY A 29 8.39 -22.29 1.20
C GLY A 29 7.04 -21.65 0.94
N GLU A 30 5.98 -22.08 1.62
CA GLU A 30 4.72 -21.35 1.66
C GLU A 30 4.98 -19.93 2.18
N LEU A 31 4.62 -18.93 1.39
CA LEU A 31 4.68 -17.53 1.82
C LEU A 31 3.63 -17.30 2.90
N HIS A 32 4.07 -16.97 4.11
CA HIS A 32 3.16 -16.67 5.21
C HIS A 32 2.87 -15.17 5.24
N TYR A 33 1.60 -14.82 5.11
CA TYR A 33 1.11 -13.46 5.22
C TYR A 33 0.55 -13.21 6.62
N ASN A 34 1.23 -12.37 7.40
CA ASN A 34 0.75 -11.96 8.70
C ASN A 34 -0.19 -10.77 8.57
N ILE A 35 -1.47 -10.97 8.87
CA ILE A 35 -2.46 -9.91 8.83
C ILE A 35 -2.60 -9.27 10.21
N SER A 36 -2.46 -7.96 10.25
CA SER A 36 -2.68 -7.13 11.43
C SER A 36 -3.69 -6.03 11.12
N VAL A 37 -4.49 -5.64 12.10
CA VAL A 37 -5.42 -4.52 11.97
C VAL A 37 -4.77 -3.28 12.55
N LYS A 38 -4.75 -2.19 11.76
CA LYS A 38 -4.14 -0.91 12.14
C LYS A 38 -5.11 0.24 11.88
N SER A 39 -4.98 1.31 12.67
CA SER A 39 -5.60 2.59 12.34
C SER A 39 -4.68 3.37 11.41
N ILE A 40 -5.23 3.83 10.30
CA ILE A 40 -4.50 4.62 9.30
C ILE A 40 -5.04 6.06 9.37
N PRO A 41 -4.19 7.05 9.68
CA PRO A 41 -4.61 8.44 9.73
C PRO A 41 -4.89 9.00 8.34
N ALA A 42 -5.53 10.16 8.30
CA ALA A 42 -5.61 10.97 7.09
C ALA A 42 -4.22 11.53 6.75
N TYR A 43 -3.88 11.54 5.46
CA TYR A 43 -2.63 12.10 4.94
C TYR A 43 -2.92 13.29 4.03
N GLN A 44 -2.12 14.35 4.15
CA GLN A 44 -2.05 15.39 3.13
C GLN A 44 -1.29 14.82 1.92
N VAL A 45 -1.93 14.74 0.78
CA VAL A 45 -1.31 14.16 -0.41
C VAL A 45 -1.48 15.06 -1.63
N LEU A 46 -0.50 14.98 -2.53
CA LEU A 46 -0.74 15.24 -3.95
C LEU A 46 -1.18 13.92 -4.57
N SER A 47 -2.31 13.91 -5.24
CA SER A 47 -2.83 12.72 -5.91
C SER A 47 -2.95 12.90 -7.42
N LEU A 48 -2.82 11.77 -8.12
CA LEU A 48 -3.08 11.61 -9.55
C LEU A 48 -4.01 10.42 -9.71
N ARG A 49 -5.29 10.67 -10.07
CA ARG A 49 -6.28 9.63 -10.31
C ARG A 49 -6.64 9.54 -11.77
N LYS A 50 -6.55 8.35 -12.33
CA LYS A 50 -6.94 8.05 -13.71
C LYS A 50 -7.51 6.65 -13.84
N VAL A 51 -8.41 6.47 -14.80
CA VAL A 51 -8.76 5.17 -15.32
C VAL A 51 -7.72 4.79 -16.36
N VAL A 52 -7.09 3.64 -16.17
CA VAL A 52 -6.02 3.13 -17.04
C VAL A 52 -6.41 1.78 -17.66
N PRO A 53 -5.82 1.41 -18.82
CA PRO A 53 -6.20 0.20 -19.52
C PRO A 53 -6.05 -1.09 -18.69
N ASN A 54 -5.04 -1.16 -17.83
CA ASN A 54 -4.75 -2.32 -16.97
C ASN A 54 -3.79 -1.93 -15.84
N TYR A 55 -3.52 -2.83 -14.90
CA TYR A 55 -2.62 -2.59 -13.76
C TYR A 55 -1.16 -2.32 -14.17
N TYR A 56 -0.69 -2.83 -15.32
CA TYR A 56 0.69 -2.57 -15.78
C TYR A 56 0.90 -1.11 -16.17
N SER A 57 -0.19 -0.40 -16.52
CA SER A 57 -0.14 1.04 -16.85
C SER A 57 0.09 1.94 -15.64
N GLU A 58 0.04 1.40 -14.42
CA GLU A 58 0.33 2.15 -13.18
C GLU A 58 1.76 2.74 -13.19
N GLY A 59 2.72 2.03 -13.78
CA GLY A 59 4.09 2.52 -13.92
C GLY A 59 4.19 3.86 -14.66
N ASP A 60 3.33 4.11 -15.64
CA ASP A 60 3.32 5.37 -16.39
C ASP A 60 2.71 6.51 -15.55
N LEU A 61 1.72 6.22 -14.71
CA LEU A 61 1.19 7.18 -13.74
C LEU A 61 2.27 7.59 -12.72
N TRP A 62 3.09 6.65 -12.27
CA TRP A 62 4.22 6.96 -11.37
C TRP A 62 5.24 7.88 -12.02
N LYS A 63 5.57 7.68 -13.29
CA LYS A 63 6.45 8.59 -14.05
C LYS A 63 5.84 9.99 -14.14
N GLU A 64 4.55 10.09 -14.44
CA GLU A 64 3.83 11.36 -14.55
C GLU A 64 3.80 12.11 -13.20
N LEU A 65 3.48 11.43 -12.11
CA LEU A 65 3.48 12.01 -10.76
C LEU A 65 4.88 12.49 -10.35
N THR A 66 5.90 11.69 -10.61
CA THR A 66 7.30 12.02 -10.29
C THR A 66 7.77 13.23 -11.11
N ALA A 67 7.46 13.29 -12.40
CA ALA A 67 7.80 14.43 -13.24
C ALA A 67 7.12 15.72 -12.74
N PHE A 68 5.86 15.64 -12.36
CA PHE A 68 5.12 16.80 -11.84
C PHE A 68 5.68 17.28 -10.50
N THR A 69 5.92 16.36 -9.55
CA THR A 69 6.48 16.72 -8.23
C THR A 69 7.86 17.34 -8.35
N GLY A 70 8.71 16.80 -9.24
CA GLY A 70 10.04 17.34 -9.53
C GLY A 70 9.98 18.74 -10.14
N ALA A 71 9.15 18.95 -11.17
CA ALA A 71 9.00 20.23 -11.84
C ALA A 71 8.45 21.33 -10.90
N GLN A 72 7.55 20.97 -10.00
CA GLN A 72 6.95 21.89 -9.02
C GLN A 72 7.73 21.97 -7.71
N LYS A 73 8.83 21.23 -7.56
CA LYS A 73 9.65 21.13 -6.34
C LYS A 73 8.82 20.82 -5.10
N ILE A 74 7.88 19.86 -5.22
CA ILE A 74 7.01 19.44 -4.14
C ILE A 74 7.78 18.49 -3.22
N GLU A 75 7.83 18.81 -1.93
CA GLU A 75 8.48 17.99 -0.90
C GLU A 75 7.57 16.82 -0.50
N ILE A 76 8.00 15.60 -0.85
CA ILE A 76 7.33 14.35 -0.44
C ILE A 76 7.86 13.95 0.93
N THR A 77 6.96 13.66 1.88
CA THR A 77 7.29 13.46 3.29
C THR A 77 7.20 12.01 3.77
N GLY A 78 6.77 11.09 2.93
CA GLY A 78 6.58 9.70 3.33
C GLY A 78 6.50 8.75 2.15
N ASN A 79 6.19 7.49 2.44
CA ASN A 79 6.02 6.49 1.40
C ASN A 79 4.81 6.83 0.53
N THR A 80 5.00 6.76 -0.76
CA THR A 80 3.93 6.89 -1.75
C THR A 80 3.09 5.61 -1.78
N PHE A 81 1.83 5.73 -2.17
CA PHE A 81 0.92 4.60 -2.22
C PHE A 81 -0.13 4.75 -3.31
N SER A 82 -0.67 3.62 -3.72
CA SER A 82 -1.78 3.53 -4.66
C SER A 82 -3.07 3.24 -3.91
N ILE A 83 -4.18 3.80 -4.40
CA ILE A 83 -5.54 3.49 -3.99
C ILE A 83 -6.25 2.93 -5.21
N TYR A 84 -6.82 1.73 -5.10
CA TYR A 84 -7.61 1.11 -6.15
C TYR A 84 -9.09 1.29 -5.81
N HIS A 85 -9.78 2.07 -6.63
CA HIS A 85 -11.16 2.49 -6.37
C HIS A 85 -12.21 1.52 -6.89
N ASP A 86 -11.80 0.53 -7.69
CA ASP A 86 -12.71 -0.52 -8.14
C ASP A 86 -13.05 -1.47 -6.98
N THR A 87 -14.32 -1.81 -6.84
CA THR A 87 -14.81 -2.72 -5.80
C THR A 87 -14.55 -4.19 -6.13
N GLU A 88 -14.27 -4.48 -7.40
CA GLU A 88 -13.98 -5.81 -7.92
C GLU A 88 -12.73 -5.78 -8.80
N PHE A 89 -12.11 -6.95 -9.00
CA PHE A 89 -11.02 -7.08 -9.95
C PHE A 89 -11.49 -6.73 -11.36
N ARG A 90 -10.76 -5.83 -12.03
CA ARG A 90 -11.00 -5.46 -13.42
C ARG A 90 -9.85 -5.90 -14.30
N GLU A 91 -10.17 -6.45 -15.46
CA GLU A 91 -9.15 -6.75 -16.50
C GLU A 91 -8.79 -5.49 -17.27
N THR A 92 -9.75 -4.56 -17.44
CA THR A 92 -9.60 -3.29 -18.16
C THR A 92 -10.27 -2.15 -17.40
N ASP A 93 -9.91 -0.94 -17.78
CA ASP A 93 -10.49 0.31 -17.22
C ASP A 93 -10.35 0.38 -15.68
N VAL A 94 -9.14 0.16 -15.20
CA VAL A 94 -8.80 0.15 -13.77
C VAL A 94 -8.72 1.57 -13.24
N ASP A 95 -9.45 1.89 -12.18
CA ASP A 95 -9.46 3.20 -11.53
C ASP A 95 -8.41 3.27 -10.44
N ILE A 96 -7.28 3.88 -10.74
CA ILE A 96 -6.11 3.99 -9.85
C ILE A 96 -5.88 5.44 -9.46
N GLU A 97 -5.65 5.66 -8.17
CA GLU A 97 -5.18 6.93 -7.63
C GLU A 97 -3.82 6.74 -6.97
N LEU A 98 -2.81 7.43 -7.47
CA LEU A 98 -1.50 7.51 -6.84
C LEU A 98 -1.48 8.67 -5.85
N CYS A 99 -0.91 8.43 -4.68
CA CYS A 99 -0.83 9.39 -3.59
C CYS A 99 0.62 9.59 -3.14
N ALA A 100 1.08 10.82 -3.17
CA ALA A 100 2.36 11.23 -2.60
C ALA A 100 2.11 12.11 -1.37
N PRO A 101 2.45 11.66 -0.14
CA PRO A 101 2.35 12.49 1.05
C PRO A 101 3.21 13.74 0.92
N VAL A 102 2.65 14.90 1.22
CA VAL A 102 3.31 16.20 1.04
C VAL A 102 3.34 17.02 2.33
N LYS A 103 4.36 17.85 2.46
CA LYS A 103 4.51 18.74 3.62
C LYS A 103 3.51 19.90 3.59
N LYS A 104 3.21 20.40 2.40
CA LYS A 104 2.30 21.55 2.22
C LYS A 104 1.28 21.23 1.17
N MET A 105 0.03 21.59 1.48
CA MET A 105 -1.04 21.60 0.49
C MET A 105 -0.83 22.79 -0.47
N GLY A 106 -1.13 22.55 -1.73
CA GLY A 106 -1.01 23.54 -2.81
C GLY A 106 -2.24 23.58 -3.69
N LYS A 107 -2.07 24.18 -4.86
CA LYS A 107 -3.07 24.13 -5.94
C LYS A 107 -2.45 23.43 -7.14
N ALA A 108 -3.19 22.54 -7.75
CA ALA A 108 -2.80 21.88 -8.98
C ALA A 108 -3.97 21.89 -9.97
N LYS A 109 -3.65 21.76 -11.26
CA LYS A 109 -4.66 21.55 -12.31
C LYS A 109 -4.88 20.05 -12.49
N ALA A 110 -6.12 19.69 -12.80
CA ALA A 110 -6.44 18.32 -13.19
C ALA A 110 -5.46 17.80 -14.26
N PRO A 111 -5.01 16.55 -14.20
CA PRO A 111 -5.52 15.48 -13.34
C PRO A 111 -4.93 15.42 -11.92
N PHE A 112 -4.05 16.34 -11.55
CA PHE A 112 -3.44 16.41 -10.21
C PHE A 112 -4.34 17.13 -9.22
N CYS A 113 -4.37 16.63 -7.97
CA CYS A 113 -5.17 17.22 -6.90
C CYS A 113 -4.43 17.15 -5.56
N PHE A 114 -4.41 18.26 -4.81
CA PHE A 114 -4.02 18.22 -3.40
C PHE A 114 -5.26 17.95 -2.55
N ARG A 115 -5.22 16.88 -1.74
CA ARG A 115 -6.33 16.50 -0.86
C ARG A 115 -5.88 15.83 0.43
N MET A 116 -6.80 15.70 1.36
CA MET A 116 -6.65 14.77 2.49
C MET A 116 -7.19 13.39 2.09
N THR A 117 -6.49 12.33 2.46
CA THR A 117 -7.05 10.99 2.33
C THR A 117 -8.00 10.70 3.49
N GLU A 118 -8.95 9.81 3.27
CA GLU A 118 -9.85 9.36 4.32
C GLU A 118 -9.08 8.57 5.39
N PRO A 119 -9.27 8.84 6.68
CA PRO A 119 -8.73 8.01 7.74
C PRO A 119 -9.48 6.66 7.77
N VAL A 120 -8.76 5.59 8.09
CA VAL A 120 -9.34 4.25 8.20
C VAL A 120 -9.10 3.73 9.61
N PRO A 121 -10.14 3.65 10.47
CA PRO A 121 -9.99 3.21 11.86
C PRO A 121 -9.47 1.77 11.99
N TYR A 122 -9.91 0.89 11.10
CA TYR A 122 -9.59 -0.53 11.11
C TYR A 122 -9.19 -0.99 9.72
N MET A 123 -7.92 -0.96 9.40
CA MET A 123 -7.38 -1.45 8.14
C MET A 123 -6.62 -2.75 8.39
N ALA A 124 -7.09 -3.84 7.78
CA ALA A 124 -6.33 -5.08 7.74
C ALA A 124 -5.13 -4.90 6.81
N CYS A 125 -3.94 -5.13 7.32
CA CYS A 125 -2.69 -4.91 6.62
C CYS A 125 -1.82 -6.16 6.66
N THR A 126 -1.12 -6.40 5.57
CA THR A 126 -0.03 -7.39 5.51
C THR A 126 1.15 -6.84 4.75
N MET A 127 2.33 -7.39 5.00
CA MET A 127 3.54 -7.09 4.23
C MET A 127 3.75 -8.18 3.20
N VAL A 128 3.96 -7.78 1.94
CA VAL A 128 4.32 -8.67 0.84
C VAL A 128 5.78 -8.47 0.53
N TYR A 129 6.56 -9.54 0.50
CA TYR A 129 7.98 -9.53 0.18
C TYR A 129 8.25 -10.22 -1.16
N GLY A 130 9.33 -9.80 -1.81
CA GLY A 130 9.78 -10.37 -3.07
C GLY A 130 8.99 -9.86 -4.28
N ASP A 131 8.73 -10.73 -5.23
CA ASP A 131 8.10 -10.42 -6.50
C ASP A 131 6.64 -9.94 -6.35
N PHE A 132 6.20 -9.05 -7.24
CA PHE A 132 4.81 -8.59 -7.29
C PHE A 132 3.79 -9.73 -7.51
N ALA A 133 4.21 -10.85 -8.10
CA ALA A 133 3.37 -12.04 -8.22
C ALA A 133 2.89 -12.58 -6.87
N ASN A 134 3.63 -12.30 -5.79
CA ASN A 134 3.28 -12.70 -4.42
C ASN A 134 2.06 -11.95 -3.87
N ILE A 135 1.67 -10.83 -4.45
CA ILE A 135 0.47 -10.08 -4.05
C ILE A 135 -0.78 -10.95 -4.14
N LYS A 136 -0.85 -11.85 -5.12
CA LYS A 136 -1.99 -12.78 -5.25
C LYS A 136 -2.18 -13.65 -4.00
N GLY A 137 -1.09 -14.10 -3.38
CA GLY A 137 -1.13 -14.86 -2.12
C GLY A 137 -1.67 -14.02 -0.95
N ALA A 138 -1.36 -12.74 -0.90
CA ALA A 138 -1.88 -11.83 0.11
C ALA A 138 -3.42 -11.70 0.03
N TYR A 139 -4.00 -11.63 -1.17
CA TYR A 139 -5.46 -11.61 -1.33
C TYR A 139 -6.14 -12.86 -0.77
N LEU A 140 -5.56 -14.03 -1.03
CA LEU A 140 -6.06 -15.29 -0.47
C LEU A 140 -5.98 -15.29 1.06
N ALA A 141 -4.86 -14.81 1.60
CA ALA A 141 -4.68 -14.70 3.05
C ALA A 141 -5.69 -13.74 3.69
N PHE A 142 -6.00 -12.61 3.06
CA PHE A 142 -7.06 -11.70 3.52
C PHE A 142 -8.45 -12.36 3.50
N ALA A 143 -8.78 -13.11 2.45
CA ALA A 143 -10.05 -13.83 2.34
C ALA A 143 -10.19 -14.86 3.47
N GLU A 144 -9.17 -15.67 3.73
CA GLU A 144 -9.15 -16.65 4.82
C GLU A 144 -9.23 -15.97 6.20
N TRP A 145 -8.53 -14.85 6.37
CA TRP A 145 -8.58 -14.07 7.60
C TRP A 145 -9.99 -13.54 7.87
N LEU A 146 -10.68 -13.02 6.85
CA LEU A 146 -12.06 -12.55 6.97
C LEU A 146 -13.03 -13.67 7.35
N GLN A 147 -12.85 -14.87 6.81
CA GLN A 147 -13.68 -16.04 7.19
C GLN A 147 -13.52 -16.38 8.67
N LYS A 148 -12.32 -16.24 9.23
CA LYS A 148 -12.01 -16.51 10.64
C LYS A 148 -12.39 -15.35 11.58
N ASN A 149 -12.62 -14.16 11.05
CA ASN A 149 -12.87 -12.93 11.80
C ASN A 149 -14.20 -12.29 11.34
N SER A 150 -15.32 -12.95 11.62
CA SER A 150 -16.67 -12.59 11.16
C SER A 150 -17.18 -11.23 11.64
N GLY A 151 -16.50 -10.59 12.62
CA GLY A 151 -16.81 -9.24 13.07
C GLY A 151 -16.38 -8.14 12.08
N TYR A 152 -15.58 -8.49 11.06
CA TYR A 152 -15.11 -7.56 10.04
C TYR A 152 -15.80 -7.81 8.71
N LYS A 153 -15.98 -6.74 7.96
CA LYS A 153 -16.42 -6.77 6.58
C LYS A 153 -15.40 -6.04 5.70
N MET A 154 -15.19 -6.54 4.50
CA MET A 154 -14.39 -5.82 3.52
C MET A 154 -15.07 -4.52 3.15
N ALA A 155 -14.32 -3.44 3.16
CA ALA A 155 -14.72 -2.12 2.70
C ALA A 155 -13.69 -1.60 1.70
N ASP A 156 -14.14 -0.84 0.73
CA ASP A 156 -13.28 -0.20 -0.25
C ASP A 156 -12.84 1.20 0.23
N PRO A 157 -11.77 1.75 -0.34
CA PRO A 157 -10.87 1.19 -1.36
C PRO A 157 -9.64 0.48 -0.75
N MET A 158 -9.04 -0.42 -1.52
CA MET A 158 -7.77 -1.04 -1.18
C MET A 158 -6.61 -0.08 -1.38
N ARG A 159 -5.58 -0.17 -0.52
CA ARG A 159 -4.36 0.62 -0.61
C ARG A 159 -3.12 -0.27 -0.70
N GLN A 160 -2.19 0.11 -1.56
CA GLN A 160 -0.90 -0.55 -1.70
C GLN A 160 0.22 0.45 -1.50
N ILE A 161 1.10 0.20 -0.53
CA ILE A 161 2.27 1.05 -0.22
C ILE A 161 3.51 0.35 -0.75
N VAL A 162 4.29 1.05 -1.57
CA VAL A 162 5.58 0.55 -2.06
C VAL A 162 6.68 1.02 -1.12
N HIS A 163 7.24 0.10 -0.34
CA HIS A 163 8.36 0.39 0.55
C HIS A 163 9.70 0.34 -0.18
N ARG A 164 9.80 -0.52 -1.20
CA ARG A 164 10.98 -0.64 -2.05
C ARG A 164 10.50 -1.03 -3.44
N GLY A 165 10.82 -0.22 -4.44
CA GLY A 165 10.53 -0.53 -5.83
C GLY A 165 11.50 -1.55 -6.42
N PRO A 166 11.23 -2.06 -7.64
CA PRO A 166 12.12 -2.93 -8.39
C PRO A 166 13.43 -2.21 -8.75
#